data_8deb88efdc4bd95c14af1b00339a8efc
#
_entry.id   8deb88efdc4bd95c14af1b00339a8efc
#
_cell.length_a   1.000
_cell.length_b   1.000
_cell.length_c   1.000
_cell.angle_alpha   90.00
_cell.angle_beta   90.00
_cell.angle_gamma   90.00
#
_symmetry.space_group_name_H-M   'P 1'
#
loop_
_entity.id
_entity.type
_entity.pdbx_description
1 polymer ?
#
loop_
_entity_poly.entity_id
_entity_poly.type
_entity_poly.pdbx_seq_one_letter_code
_entity_poly.pdbx_strand_id
1 'polypeptide(L)' 'MFDAIQKAIDDERQARENEKTEEDIANKEKRLAQLQMDTSGGNQLEILQLQKEIDEARQNYQDSLID' A
#
# COMPACT_ATOMS: atom_id res chain seq x y z
N MET A 1 33.73 -9.02 3.15
CA MET A 1 33.46 -8.41 1.83
C MET A 1 32.13 -8.82 1.24
N PHE A 2 31.75 -10.08 1.34
CA PHE A 2 30.47 -10.53 0.80
C PHE A 2 29.26 -9.96 1.55
N ASP A 3 29.41 -9.70 2.83
CA ASP A 3 28.30 -9.20 3.67
C ASP A 3 27.84 -7.80 3.25
N ALA A 4 28.78 -6.92 2.84
CA ALA A 4 28.42 -5.58 2.40
C ALA A 4 27.66 -5.59 1.07
N ILE A 5 28.02 -6.48 0.15
CA ILE A 5 27.33 -6.62 -1.13
C ILE A 5 25.93 -7.20 -0.91
N GLN A 6 25.81 -8.20 -0.05
CA GLN A 6 24.53 -8.80 0.27
C GLN A 6 23.57 -7.79 0.93
N LYS A 7 24.09 -6.98 1.84
CA LYS A 7 23.30 -5.94 2.50
C LYS A 7 22.80 -4.90 1.49
N ALA A 8 23.64 -4.48 0.55
CA ALA A 8 23.24 -3.51 -0.47
C ALA A 8 22.13 -4.07 -1.37
N ILE A 9 22.21 -5.35 -1.73
CA ILE A 9 21.17 -6.01 -2.52
C ILE A 9 19.87 -6.11 -1.74
N ASP A 10 19.93 -6.45 -0.46
CA ASP A 10 18.74 -6.56 0.40
C ASP A 10 18.09 -5.20 0.61
N ASP A 11 18.87 -4.13 0.80
CA ASP A 11 18.35 -2.77 0.94
C ASP A 11 17.65 -2.31 -0.35
N GLU A 12 18.22 -2.64 -1.50
CA GLU A 12 17.61 -2.31 -2.79
C GLU A 12 16.28 -3.05 -3.00
N ARG A 13 16.22 -4.33 -2.65
CA ARG A 13 14.98 -5.11 -2.72
C ARG A 13 13.91 -4.54 -1.79
N GLN A 14 14.30 -4.15 -0.59
CA GLN A 14 13.38 -3.57 0.39
C GLN A 14 12.82 -2.25 -0.13
N ALA A 15 13.64 -1.40 -0.73
CA ALA A 15 13.21 -0.14 -1.32
C ALA A 15 12.20 -0.36 -2.45
N ARG A 16 12.43 -1.35 -3.31
CA ARG A 16 11.50 -1.68 -4.39
C ARG A 16 10.16 -2.20 -3.88
N GLU A 17 10.19 -3.05 -2.86
CA GLU A 17 8.98 -3.54 -2.22
C GLU A 17 8.17 -2.41 -1.58
N ASN A 18 8.84 -1.46 -0.94
CA ASN A 18 8.20 -0.30 -0.34
C ASN A 18 7.57 0.61 -1.39
N GLU A 19 8.25 0.86 -2.51
CA GLU A 19 7.70 1.64 -3.62
C GLU A 19 6.45 0.99 -4.18
N LYS A 20 6.48 -0.32 -4.38
CA LYS A 20 5.33 -1.06 -4.89
C LYS A 20 4.16 -1.00 -3.92
N THR A 21 4.42 -1.13 -2.64
CA THR A 21 3.39 -1.05 -1.60
C THR A 21 2.75 0.35 -1.58
N GLU A 22 3.56 1.42 -1.65
CA GLU A 22 3.05 2.79 -1.72
C GLU A 22 2.19 3.01 -2.96
N GLU A 23 2.63 2.50 -4.11
CA GLU A 23 1.88 2.61 -5.35
C GLU A 23 0.54 1.87 -5.27
N ASP A 24 0.53 0.67 -4.71
CA ASP A 24 -0.70 -0.11 -4.52
C ASP A 24 -1.69 0.63 -3.61
N ILE A 25 -1.20 1.23 -2.52
CA ILE A 25 -2.04 2.03 -1.62
C ILE A 25 -2.59 3.26 -2.35
N ALA A 26 -1.76 3.97 -3.10
CA ALA A 26 -2.18 5.14 -3.86
C ALA A 26 -3.24 4.78 -4.89
N ASN A 27 -3.10 3.65 -5.58
CA ASN A 27 -4.08 3.17 -6.55
C ASN A 27 -5.42 2.84 -5.88
N LYS A 28 -5.39 2.23 -4.71
CA LYS A 28 -6.59 1.93 -3.94
C LYS A 28 -7.28 3.21 -3.47
N GLU A 29 -6.51 4.19 -3.02
CA GLU A 29 -7.05 5.50 -2.60
C GLU A 29 -7.71 6.22 -3.77
N LYS A 30 -7.09 6.17 -4.94
CA LYS A 30 -7.62 6.78 -6.16
C LYS A 30 -8.95 6.14 -6.55
N ARG A 31 -9.04 4.82 -6.47
CA ARG A 31 -10.28 4.11 -6.76
C ARG A 31 -11.35 4.44 -5.73
N LEU A 32 -10.97 4.53 -4.46
CA LEU A 32 -11.89 4.92 -3.40
C LEU A 32 -12.48 6.30 -3.66
N ALA A 33 -11.65 7.27 -4.05
CA ALA A 33 -12.10 8.61 -4.39
C ALA A 33 -13.10 8.59 -5.56
N GLN A 34 -12.84 7.79 -6.58
CA GLN A 34 -13.75 7.63 -7.72
C GLN A 34 -15.11 7.05 -7.30
N LEU A 35 -15.10 6.06 -6.42
CA LEU A 35 -16.33 5.44 -5.91
C LEU A 35 -17.12 6.42 -5.03
N GLN A 36 -16.43 7.25 -4.25
CA GLN A 36 -17.08 8.27 -3.43
C GLN A 36 -17.74 9.36 -4.27
N MET A 37 -17.20 9.66 -5.44
CA MET A 37 -17.80 10.61 -6.37
C MET A 37 -19.05 10.07 -7.07
N ASP A 38 -19.22 8.77 -7.11
CA ASP A 38 -20.36 8.16 -7.73
C ASP A 38 -21.58 8.24 -6.79
N THR A 39 -22.60 8.96 -7.21
CA THR A 39 -23.80 9.22 -6.41
C THR A 39 -24.88 8.17 -6.59
N SER A 40 -24.61 7.09 -7.33
CA SER A 40 -25.62 6.08 -7.63
C SER A 40 -26.06 5.24 -6.43
N GLY A 41 -25.32 5.29 -5.32
CA GLY A 41 -25.72 4.65 -4.07
C GLY A 41 -25.46 3.15 -3.97
N GLY A 42 -25.00 2.50 -5.03
CA GLY A 42 -24.75 1.06 -5.04
C GLY A 42 -23.37 0.63 -4.56
N ASN A 43 -22.48 1.60 -4.24
CA ASN A 43 -21.08 1.31 -4.02
C ASN A 43 -20.65 1.36 -2.55
N GLN A 44 -21.61 1.45 -1.61
CA GLN A 44 -21.29 1.61 -0.19
C GLN A 44 -20.48 0.45 0.36
N LEU A 45 -20.80 -0.78 -0.01
CA LEU A 45 -20.05 -1.95 0.43
C LEU A 45 -18.63 -1.97 -0.10
N GLU A 46 -18.44 -1.60 -1.38
CA GLU A 46 -17.10 -1.50 -1.97
C GLU A 46 -16.29 -0.41 -1.29
N ILE A 47 -16.89 0.74 -1.00
CA ILE A 47 -16.22 1.84 -0.30
C ILE A 47 -15.73 1.38 1.06
N LEU A 48 -16.57 0.73 1.85
CA LEU A 48 -16.21 0.22 3.16
C LEU A 48 -15.09 -0.82 3.06
N GLN A 49 -15.18 -1.71 2.09
CA GLN A 49 -14.18 -2.75 1.89
C GLN A 49 -12.82 -2.15 1.48
N LEU A 50 -12.83 -1.18 0.57
CA LEU A 50 -11.60 -0.48 0.17
C LEU A 50 -10.99 0.30 1.31
N GLN A 51 -11.80 0.98 2.12
CA GLN A 51 -11.30 1.71 3.30
C GLN A 51 -10.61 0.75 4.26
N LYS A 52 -11.19 -0.42 4.48
CA LYS A 52 -10.60 -1.43 5.35
C LYS A 52 -9.29 -1.95 4.76
N GLU A 53 -9.25 -2.24 3.48
CA GLU A 53 -8.04 -2.71 2.80
C GLU A 53 -6.92 -1.67 2.85
N ILE A 54 -7.26 -0.40 2.65
CA ILE A 54 -6.28 0.69 2.72
C ILE A 54 -5.73 0.82 4.14
N ASP A 55 -6.57 0.78 5.14
CA ASP A 55 -6.14 0.86 6.54
C ASP A 55 -5.21 -0.30 6.90
N GLU A 56 -5.57 -1.51 6.53
CA GLU A 56 -4.73 -2.69 6.76
C GLU A 56 -3.40 -2.59 6.03
N ALA A 57 -3.41 -2.14 4.77
CA ALA A 57 -2.20 -1.99 3.98
C ALA A 57 -1.27 -0.94 4.58
N ARG A 58 -1.81 0.19 5.03
CA ARG A 58 -1.04 1.24 5.69
C ARG A 58 -0.43 0.76 6.99
N GLN A 59 -1.21 0.04 7.79
CA GLN A 59 -0.73 -0.48 9.06
C GLN A 59 0.39 -1.50 8.85
N ASN A 60 0.23 -2.41 7.91
CA ASN A 60 1.26 -3.38 7.56
C ASN A 60 2.53 -2.70 7.05
N TYR A 61 2.38 -1.66 6.25
CA TYR A 61 3.51 -0.89 5.74
C TYR A 61 4.26 -0.20 6.87
N GLN A 62 3.54 0.44 7.80
CA GLN A 62 4.16 1.08 8.95
C GLN A 62 4.87 0.07 9.85
N ASP A 63 4.26 -1.07 10.10
CA ASP A 63 4.86 -2.13 10.90
C ASP A 63 6.16 -2.64 10.29
N SER A 64 6.22 -2.71 8.96
CA SER A 64 7.45 -3.13 8.27
C SER A 64 8.56 -2.08 8.32
N LEU A 65 8.21 -0.81 8.50
CA LEU A 65 9.19 0.27 8.60
C LEU A 65 9.80 0.39 10.00
N ILE A 66 9.12 -0.09 11.04
CA ILE A 66 9.54 0.04 12.41
C ILE A 66 10.70 -0.92 12.76
N ASP A 67 10.87 -1.98 12.03
CA ASP A 67 12.02 -2.87 12.19
C ASP A 67 13.28 -2.26 11.58
#